data_ea99c54741581f88280bf1ec0e61abf0
#
_entry.id   ea99c54741581f88280bf1ec0e61abf0
#
_cell.length_a   1.000
_cell.length_b   1.000
_cell.length_c   1.000
_cell.angle_alpha   90.00
_cell.angle_beta   90.00
_cell.angle_gamma   90.00
#
_symmetry.space_group_name_H-M   'P 1'
#
loop_
_entity.id
_entity.type
_entity.pdbx_description
1 polymer ?
#
loop_
_entity_poly.entity_id
_entity_poly.type
_entity_poly.pdbx_seq_one_letter_code
_entity_poly.pdbx_strand_id
1 'polypeptide(L)'
;MDRKRIAAALLAAALLASCGRTAPDDRGQPEVAQPVPEAAPPPAPRPAVERIVRSAPVATSAPPPVARDGPAAPSSSANYALVRVFYGTNRSPLSVPGPEGRFGTLPGPLSYGEVVVSVPKVHQLGVIERPGMITGLFFSPDPRKHFTLREIRGLSRAQLLQAVAAQAERAGGPGQRLALVFVHGFNVGFDDAAFRTAQMSYDIGFKGAPLFYSWPSHQNVLSYLADGQRIDQSRPLIKRFLSEVIVGSRADRVIIVAHSMGTRGTVAALAELSQEHPEQTARIAALILAAPDIQARNFRDRIAPRLRRMAVATTLYASSEDVALQASYQVNGAYALGDTRAGISRFEGMDSIDATRAGTSFLGHSAYGESPALLRDIGSIVAGTPPARRPWLRRGADGAWVLEVVR
;
A
#
# COMPACT_ATOMS: atom_id res chain seq x y z
N MET A 1 -30.95 -11.45 8.71
CA MET A 1 -30.15 -11.25 7.49
C MET A 1 -28.86 -10.57 7.94
N ASP A 2 -27.71 -11.19 7.68
CA ASP A 2 -26.41 -10.77 8.22
C ASP A 2 -25.98 -9.44 7.59
N ARG A 3 -25.57 -8.44 8.39
CA ARG A 3 -25.13 -7.10 7.93
C ARG A 3 -24.01 -7.17 6.90
N LYS A 4 -23.20 -8.22 6.94
CA LYS A 4 -22.14 -8.49 5.95
C LYS A 4 -22.70 -8.84 4.56
N ARG A 5 -23.80 -9.57 4.50
CA ARG A 5 -24.49 -9.89 3.25
C ARG A 5 -25.20 -8.68 2.64
N ILE A 6 -25.68 -7.76 3.49
CA ILE A 6 -26.26 -6.50 3.04
C ILE A 6 -25.18 -5.58 2.47
N ALA A 7 -24.01 -5.46 3.10
CA ALA A 7 -22.90 -4.67 2.58
C ALA A 7 -22.34 -5.24 1.25
N ALA A 8 -22.26 -6.57 1.11
CA ALA A 8 -21.87 -7.22 -0.13
C ALA A 8 -22.92 -7.03 -1.24
N ALA A 9 -24.20 -7.13 -0.90
CA ALA A 9 -25.30 -6.90 -1.85
C ALA A 9 -25.38 -5.44 -2.30
N LEU A 10 -25.14 -4.48 -1.40
CA LEU A 10 -25.07 -3.06 -1.72
C LEU A 10 -23.84 -2.73 -2.59
N LEU A 11 -22.68 -3.35 -2.33
CA LEU A 11 -21.50 -3.21 -3.16
C LEU A 11 -21.72 -3.81 -4.56
N ALA A 12 -22.32 -5.00 -4.65
CA ALA A 12 -22.68 -5.64 -5.90
C ALA A 12 -23.76 -4.87 -6.68
N ALA A 13 -24.80 -4.38 -6.00
CA ALA A 13 -25.85 -3.58 -6.61
C ALA A 13 -25.34 -2.23 -7.11
N ALA A 14 -24.44 -1.59 -6.38
CA ALA A 14 -23.82 -0.33 -6.78
C ALA A 14 -22.89 -0.51 -8.00
N LEU A 15 -22.18 -1.63 -8.09
CA LEU A 15 -21.33 -1.98 -9.22
C LEU A 15 -22.14 -2.35 -10.47
N LEU A 16 -23.30 -3.00 -10.31
CA LEU A 16 -24.22 -3.36 -11.42
C LEU A 16 -24.97 -2.14 -11.96
N ALA A 17 -25.34 -1.16 -11.12
CA ALA A 17 -25.98 0.07 -11.56
C ALA A 17 -25.09 0.95 -12.44
N SER A 18 -23.76 0.79 -12.35
CA SER A 18 -22.78 1.48 -13.20
C SER A 18 -22.69 0.89 -14.62
N CYS A 19 -23.07 -0.37 -14.83
CA CYS A 19 -22.99 -1.06 -16.13
C CYS A 19 -24.27 -0.92 -16.98
N GLY A 20 -25.34 -0.30 -16.48
CA GLY A 20 -26.68 -0.31 -17.07
C GLY A 20 -27.06 0.89 -17.92
N ARG A 21 -26.11 1.66 -18.48
CA ARG A 21 -26.41 2.69 -19.49
C ARG A 21 -26.05 2.17 -20.87
N THR A 22 -26.94 1.41 -21.49
CA THR A 22 -26.95 1.19 -22.94
C THR A 22 -27.34 2.50 -23.62
N ALA A 23 -26.49 2.94 -24.54
CA ALA A 23 -26.79 4.04 -25.45
C ALA A 23 -27.96 3.67 -26.37
N PRO A 24 -28.80 4.62 -26.80
CA PRO A 24 -29.86 4.32 -27.77
C PRO A 24 -29.26 3.98 -29.13
N ASP A 25 -29.86 2.95 -29.74
CA ASP A 25 -29.58 2.46 -31.08
C ASP A 25 -30.08 3.49 -32.11
N ASP A 26 -29.18 4.27 -32.68
CA ASP A 26 -29.49 5.18 -33.80
C ASP A 26 -28.85 4.58 -35.06
N ARG A 27 -29.68 3.93 -35.88
CA ARG A 27 -29.35 3.47 -37.22
C ARG A 27 -29.50 4.66 -38.18
N GLY A 28 -28.48 5.50 -38.24
CA GLY A 28 -28.33 6.60 -39.21
C GLY A 28 -27.25 6.27 -40.24
N GLN A 29 -27.55 6.48 -41.50
CA GLN A 29 -26.80 6.18 -42.74
C GLN A 29 -25.37 6.76 -42.74
N PRO A 30 -24.44 6.21 -43.57
CA PRO A 30 -23.05 6.68 -43.62
C PRO A 30 -22.95 8.04 -44.30
N GLU A 31 -22.57 9.03 -43.52
CA GLU A 31 -22.20 10.39 -43.99
C GLU A 31 -20.79 10.38 -44.54
N VAL A 32 -20.66 10.83 -45.79
CA VAL A 32 -19.41 10.95 -46.52
C VAL A 32 -18.52 12.01 -45.88
N ALA A 33 -17.35 11.61 -45.39
CA ALA A 33 -16.37 12.49 -44.75
C ALA A 33 -15.82 13.53 -45.76
N GLN A 34 -15.99 14.80 -45.42
CA GLN A 34 -15.30 15.90 -46.10
C GLN A 34 -13.86 16.02 -45.59
N PRO A 35 -12.87 16.38 -46.43
CA PRO A 35 -11.48 16.51 -46.00
C PRO A 35 -11.27 17.70 -45.05
N VAL A 36 -10.58 17.45 -43.93
CA VAL A 36 -10.15 18.46 -42.98
C VAL A 36 -9.04 19.32 -43.59
N PRO A 37 -9.12 20.66 -43.50
CA PRO A 37 -8.02 21.52 -44.02
C PRO A 37 -6.77 21.38 -43.15
N GLU A 38 -5.64 21.26 -43.83
CA GLU A 38 -4.29 21.17 -43.26
C GLU A 38 -3.94 22.43 -42.47
N ALA A 39 -3.57 22.24 -41.18
CA ALA A 39 -3.19 23.30 -40.28
C ALA A 39 -1.82 23.91 -40.69
N ALA A 40 -1.74 25.22 -40.80
CA ALA A 40 -0.51 25.97 -41.12
C ALA A 40 0.57 25.75 -40.03
N PRO A 41 1.87 25.74 -40.41
CA PRO A 41 2.97 25.55 -39.47
C PRO A 41 3.12 26.72 -38.50
N PRO A 42 3.57 26.46 -37.24
CA PRO A 42 3.77 27.50 -36.25
C PRO A 42 4.93 28.45 -36.64
N PRO A 43 4.84 29.73 -36.25
CA PRO A 43 5.89 30.71 -36.55
C PRO A 43 7.19 30.46 -35.81
N ALA A 44 8.32 30.76 -36.45
CA ALA A 44 9.66 30.57 -35.89
C ALA A 44 9.91 31.39 -34.61
N PRO A 45 10.70 30.89 -33.65
CA PRO A 45 11.01 31.63 -32.43
C PRO A 45 11.86 32.86 -32.68
N ARG A 46 11.49 33.97 -32.03
CA ARG A 46 12.27 35.23 -32.06
C ARG A 46 13.54 35.06 -31.20
N PRO A 47 14.68 35.70 -31.60
CA PRO A 47 15.91 35.63 -30.84
C PRO A 47 15.77 36.34 -29.49
N ALA A 48 16.29 35.69 -28.44
CA ALA A 48 16.34 36.22 -27.09
C ALA A 48 17.34 37.38 -26.98
N VAL A 49 16.88 38.51 -26.46
CA VAL A 49 17.74 39.64 -26.12
C VAL A 49 18.36 39.35 -24.75
N GLU A 50 19.67 39.15 -24.73
CA GLU A 50 20.46 39.00 -23.53
C GLU A 50 20.48 40.30 -22.71
N ARG A 51 19.83 40.33 -21.58
CA ARG A 51 19.91 41.41 -20.60
C ARG A 51 20.95 41.05 -19.55
N ILE A 52 22.14 41.64 -19.68
CA ILE A 52 23.20 41.52 -18.67
C ILE A 52 22.73 42.24 -17.40
N VAL A 53 22.36 41.49 -16.38
CA VAL A 53 22.14 42.02 -15.04
C VAL A 53 23.43 41.80 -14.23
N ARG A 54 24.12 42.90 -13.92
CA ARG A 54 25.25 42.87 -12.97
C ARG A 54 24.74 42.53 -11.56
N SER A 55 25.16 41.37 -11.06
CA SER A 55 24.87 40.93 -9.68
C SER A 55 25.76 41.71 -8.72
N ALA A 56 25.16 42.36 -7.73
CA ALA A 56 25.84 42.84 -6.51
C ALA A 56 26.19 41.67 -5.60
N PRO A 57 27.26 41.70 -4.80
CA PRO A 57 27.64 40.62 -3.93
C PRO A 57 26.63 40.45 -2.80
N VAL A 58 26.05 39.25 -2.69
CA VAL A 58 25.20 38.85 -1.57
C VAL A 58 26.10 38.52 -0.38
N ALA A 59 25.91 39.24 0.71
CA ALA A 59 26.55 38.94 1.99
C ALA A 59 26.12 37.54 2.49
N THR A 60 27.07 36.63 2.65
CA THR A 60 26.89 35.31 3.27
C THR A 60 26.60 35.49 4.76
N SER A 61 25.31 35.43 5.11
CA SER A 61 24.93 35.23 6.51
C SER A 61 25.06 33.73 6.83
N ALA A 62 25.84 33.43 7.88
CA ALA A 62 25.96 32.06 8.40
C ALA A 62 24.58 31.49 8.77
N PRO A 63 24.33 30.21 8.48
CA PRO A 63 23.09 29.59 8.92
C PRO A 63 23.02 29.57 10.45
N PRO A 64 21.80 29.74 11.05
CA PRO A 64 21.64 29.64 12.47
C PRO A 64 22.00 28.23 12.97
N PRO A 65 22.50 28.09 14.21
CA PRO A 65 22.87 26.78 14.74
C PRO A 65 21.66 25.86 14.76
N VAL A 66 21.80 24.68 14.11
CA VAL A 66 20.81 23.63 14.16
C VAL A 66 20.75 23.13 15.58
N ALA A 67 19.64 23.39 16.27
CA ALA A 67 19.36 22.80 17.58
C ALA A 67 19.44 21.26 17.44
N ARG A 68 20.34 20.65 18.18
CA ARG A 68 20.48 19.21 18.32
C ARG A 68 19.44 18.72 19.32
N ASP A 69 18.17 18.76 18.93
CA ASP A 69 17.14 18.03 19.64
C ASP A 69 17.04 16.64 19.02
N GLY A 70 17.73 15.70 19.63
CA GLY A 70 17.48 14.28 19.42
C GLY A 70 16.03 13.98 19.83
N PRO A 71 15.35 12.98 19.21
CA PRO A 71 14.00 12.63 19.61
C PRO A 71 14.00 12.30 21.09
N ALA A 72 13.23 13.08 21.88
CA ALA A 72 13.02 12.82 23.30
C ALA A 72 12.53 11.37 23.43
N ALA A 73 13.18 10.62 24.33
CA ALA A 73 12.72 9.30 24.72
C ALA A 73 11.24 9.45 25.16
N PRO A 74 10.35 8.49 24.82
CA PRO A 74 8.95 8.59 25.16
C PRO A 74 8.84 8.76 26.68
N SER A 75 8.25 9.87 27.12
CA SER A 75 7.97 10.11 28.52
C SER A 75 7.08 8.97 29.02
N SER A 76 7.47 8.29 30.08
CA SER A 76 6.79 7.12 30.65
C SER A 76 5.37 7.39 31.17
N SER A 77 4.86 8.61 31.03
CA SER A 77 3.53 9.06 31.43
C SER A 77 2.48 9.07 30.30
N ALA A 78 2.87 8.90 29.03
CA ALA A 78 1.91 8.91 27.93
C ALA A 78 1.12 7.60 27.89
N ASN A 79 -0.22 7.70 27.83
CA ASN A 79 -1.13 6.54 27.68
C ASN A 79 -1.22 6.02 26.25
N TYR A 80 -0.21 6.24 25.43
CA TYR A 80 -0.07 5.75 24.05
C TYR A 80 1.42 5.59 23.68
N ALA A 81 1.68 4.73 22.71
CA ALA A 81 2.98 4.63 22.05
C ALA A 81 3.03 5.50 20.80
N LEU A 82 4.22 5.91 20.38
CA LEU A 82 4.43 6.62 19.12
C LEU A 82 5.17 5.71 18.13
N VAL A 83 4.60 5.54 16.95
CA VAL A 83 5.19 4.78 15.86
C VAL A 83 5.50 5.73 14.71
N ARG A 84 6.78 5.85 14.36
CA ARG A 84 7.21 6.59 13.16
C ARG A 84 7.13 5.68 11.95
N VAL A 85 6.46 6.16 10.90
CA VAL A 85 6.30 5.48 9.63
C VAL A 85 6.71 6.42 8.49
N PHE A 86 7.44 5.92 7.51
CA PHE A 86 7.83 6.71 6.33
C PHE A 86 6.86 6.48 5.18
N TYR A 87 6.78 7.42 4.25
CA TYR A 87 5.89 7.25 3.11
C TYR A 87 6.49 7.70 1.78
N GLY A 88 6.02 7.05 0.72
CA GLY A 88 5.95 7.58 -0.63
C GLY A 88 4.50 7.69 -1.06
N THR A 89 4.14 8.73 -1.78
CA THR A 89 2.79 8.90 -2.29
C THR A 89 2.77 9.68 -3.60
N ASN A 90 1.86 9.31 -4.48
CA ASN A 90 1.51 10.10 -5.65
C ASN A 90 0.08 10.68 -5.55
N ARG A 91 -0.36 10.99 -4.33
CA ARG A 91 -1.56 11.77 -4.07
C ARG A 91 -1.26 13.26 -4.10
N SER A 92 -2.17 14.05 -4.62
CA SER A 92 -2.09 15.50 -4.51
C SER A 92 -2.24 15.95 -3.05
N PRO A 93 -1.36 16.86 -2.56
CA PRO A 93 -1.50 17.41 -1.22
C PRO A 93 -2.71 18.33 -1.12
N LEU A 94 -3.29 18.42 0.08
CA LEU A 94 -4.36 19.33 0.44
C LEU A 94 -3.87 20.32 1.50
N SER A 95 -4.35 21.58 1.38
CA SER A 95 -4.09 22.63 2.38
C SER A 95 -5.13 22.56 3.48
N VAL A 96 -4.92 21.66 4.43
CA VAL A 96 -5.78 21.49 5.59
C VAL A 96 -5.00 21.76 6.88
N PRO A 97 -5.63 22.26 7.95
CA PRO A 97 -5.00 22.38 9.25
C PRO A 97 -4.74 21.00 9.86
N GLY A 98 -3.63 20.85 10.57
CA GLY A 98 -3.28 19.59 11.24
C GLY A 98 -2.61 18.54 10.36
N PRO A 99 -2.29 17.38 10.92
CA PRO A 99 -1.58 16.32 10.24
C PRO A 99 -2.50 15.39 9.43
N GLU A 100 -3.77 15.26 9.80
CA GLU A 100 -4.75 14.37 9.12
C GLU A 100 -5.34 15.05 7.89
N GLY A 101 -5.70 14.26 6.87
CA GLY A 101 -6.32 14.76 5.64
C GLY A 101 -5.38 15.53 4.71
N ARG A 102 -4.06 15.47 4.91
CA ARG A 102 -3.07 16.23 4.11
C ARG A 102 -2.95 15.77 2.65
N PHE A 103 -3.45 14.60 2.32
CA PHE A 103 -3.42 14.07 0.97
C PHE A 103 -4.81 13.63 0.50
N GLY A 104 -5.20 14.12 -0.68
CA GLY A 104 -6.49 13.82 -1.28
C GLY A 104 -6.52 12.54 -2.11
N THR A 105 -7.53 12.47 -2.98
CA THR A 105 -7.74 11.34 -3.88
C THR A 105 -7.24 11.60 -5.31
N LEU A 106 -6.82 12.81 -5.64
CA LEU A 106 -6.31 13.14 -6.97
C LEU A 106 -4.86 12.69 -7.12
N PRO A 107 -4.46 12.22 -8.33
CA PRO A 107 -3.07 11.96 -8.64
C PRO A 107 -2.21 13.23 -8.59
N GLY A 108 -0.96 13.06 -8.20
CA GLY A 108 0.07 14.10 -8.14
C GLY A 108 1.46 13.52 -8.38
N PRO A 109 2.51 14.33 -8.28
CA PRO A 109 3.88 13.86 -8.36
C PRO A 109 4.25 12.99 -7.17
N LEU A 110 5.27 12.12 -7.36
CA LEU A 110 5.82 11.33 -6.26
C LEU A 110 6.43 12.25 -5.21
N SER A 111 5.91 12.17 -4.00
CA SER A 111 6.38 12.90 -2.83
C SER A 111 6.66 11.94 -1.68
N TYR A 112 7.48 12.39 -0.73
CA TYR A 112 8.01 11.58 0.37
C TYR A 112 7.86 12.29 1.69
N GLY A 113 7.90 11.51 2.76
CA GLY A 113 7.92 12.08 4.10
C GLY A 113 7.86 11.03 5.19
N GLU A 114 7.57 11.52 6.38
CA GLU A 114 7.32 10.69 7.55
C GLU A 114 6.07 11.16 8.29
N VAL A 115 5.43 10.23 8.96
CA VAL A 115 4.32 10.47 9.89
C VAL A 115 4.62 9.83 11.23
N VAL A 116 4.12 10.43 12.31
CA VAL A 116 4.13 9.85 13.64
C VAL A 116 2.70 9.52 14.01
N VAL A 117 2.45 8.25 14.29
CA VAL A 117 1.14 7.71 14.65
C VAL A 117 1.12 7.36 16.13
N SER A 118 0.08 7.76 16.87
CA SER A 118 -0.16 7.28 18.24
C SER A 118 -0.92 5.95 18.22
N VAL A 119 -0.43 4.99 19.00
CA VAL A 119 -1.10 3.70 19.26
C VAL A 119 -1.52 3.70 20.73
N PRO A 120 -2.84 3.62 21.05
CA PRO A 120 -3.31 3.69 22.43
C PRO A 120 -2.84 2.47 23.26
N LYS A 121 -2.65 2.63 24.57
CA LYS A 121 -2.30 1.47 25.44
C LYS A 121 -3.40 0.43 25.55
N VAL A 122 -4.63 0.82 25.29
CA VAL A 122 -5.81 -0.08 25.25
C VAL A 122 -5.95 -0.83 23.93
N HIS A 123 -4.96 -0.67 23.03
CA HIS A 123 -4.94 -1.27 21.72
C HIS A 123 -5.12 -2.79 21.76
N GLN A 124 -5.95 -3.31 20.85
CA GLN A 124 -6.20 -4.73 20.66
C GLN A 124 -5.52 -5.19 19.35
N LEU A 125 -4.82 -6.29 19.41
CA LEU A 125 -4.09 -6.87 18.28
C LEU A 125 -4.96 -6.93 17.02
N GLY A 126 -4.51 -6.30 15.94
CA GLY A 126 -5.18 -6.25 14.65
C GLY A 126 -6.23 -5.14 14.51
N VAL A 127 -6.57 -4.43 15.56
CA VAL A 127 -7.60 -3.37 15.52
C VAL A 127 -6.95 -2.01 15.27
N ILE A 128 -7.60 -1.15 14.49
CA ILE A 128 -7.30 0.28 14.46
C ILE A 128 -8.43 0.98 15.17
N GLU A 129 -8.20 1.36 16.42
CA GLU A 129 -9.20 2.04 17.23
C GLU A 129 -9.47 3.44 16.67
N ARG A 130 -10.73 3.67 16.30
CA ARG A 130 -11.23 4.95 15.78
C ARG A 130 -12.43 5.43 16.57
N PRO A 131 -12.69 6.75 16.59
CA PRO A 131 -13.95 7.25 17.13
C PRO A 131 -15.12 6.58 16.41
N GLY A 132 -16.17 6.25 17.15
CA GLY A 132 -17.42 5.78 16.55
C GLY A 132 -17.98 6.81 15.56
N MET A 133 -18.75 6.35 14.56
CA MET A 133 -19.24 7.21 13.48
C MET A 133 -20.04 8.43 14.00
N ILE A 134 -20.84 8.26 15.05
CA ILE A 134 -21.62 9.36 15.66
C ILE A 134 -20.71 10.23 16.55
N THR A 135 -19.87 9.62 17.37
CA THR A 135 -18.96 10.36 18.27
C THR A 135 -17.88 11.11 17.53
N GLY A 136 -17.39 10.58 16.39
CA GLY A 136 -16.39 11.24 15.55
C GLY A 136 -16.87 12.52 14.87
N LEU A 137 -18.20 12.73 14.76
CA LEU A 137 -18.77 14.00 14.26
C LEU A 137 -18.68 15.14 15.29
N PHE A 138 -18.57 14.81 16.58
CA PHE A 138 -18.64 15.80 17.67
C PHE A 138 -17.35 15.91 18.50
N PHE A 139 -16.46 14.92 18.43
CA PHE A 139 -15.25 14.86 19.24
C PHE A 139 -14.02 14.54 18.40
N SER A 140 -12.94 15.27 18.60
CA SER A 140 -11.64 14.98 18.02
C SER A 140 -11.12 13.62 18.53
N PRO A 141 -10.38 12.84 17.70
CA PRO A 141 -9.76 11.61 18.13
C PRO A 141 -8.83 11.82 19.34
N ASP A 142 -8.98 10.99 20.38
CA ASP A 142 -8.14 10.99 21.57
C ASP A 142 -6.99 9.96 21.41
N PRO A 143 -5.71 10.35 21.40
CA PRO A 143 -4.58 9.44 21.23
C PRO A 143 -4.47 8.36 22.31
N ARG A 144 -5.15 8.54 23.45
CA ARG A 144 -5.21 7.55 24.53
C ARG A 144 -6.18 6.41 24.24
N LYS A 145 -7.09 6.59 23.27
CA LYS A 145 -8.16 5.66 22.89
C LYS A 145 -8.17 5.29 21.42
N HIS A 146 -7.58 6.13 20.58
CA HIS A 146 -7.66 6.01 19.13
C HIS A 146 -6.28 6.14 18.49
N PHE A 147 -6.11 5.52 17.34
CA PHE A 147 -5.03 5.87 16.43
C PHE A 147 -5.22 7.31 15.94
N THR A 148 -4.17 8.12 16.02
CA THR A 148 -4.17 9.48 15.49
C THR A 148 -2.85 9.79 14.79
N LEU A 149 -2.89 10.59 13.72
CA LEU A 149 -1.67 11.22 13.19
C LEU A 149 -1.26 12.36 14.10
N ARG A 150 -0.07 12.25 14.69
CA ARG A 150 0.48 13.28 15.57
C ARG A 150 1.27 14.33 14.82
N GLU A 151 2.03 13.85 13.83
CA GLU A 151 2.92 14.68 13.04
C GLU A 151 2.96 14.17 11.62
N ILE A 152 3.10 15.06 10.66
CA ILE A 152 3.42 14.76 9.27
C ILE A 152 4.48 15.74 8.78
N ARG A 153 5.54 15.23 8.19
CA ARG A 153 6.62 16.02 7.64
C ARG A 153 6.98 15.57 6.23
N GLY A 154 6.95 16.50 5.28
CA GLY A 154 7.47 16.27 3.93
C GLY A 154 9.00 16.19 3.96
N LEU A 155 9.57 15.26 3.19
CA LEU A 155 10.99 15.05 3.07
C LEU A 155 11.40 15.06 1.60
N SER A 156 12.61 15.52 1.31
CA SER A 156 13.23 15.21 0.03
C SER A 156 13.54 13.70 -0.03
N ARG A 157 13.75 13.18 -1.25
CA ARG A 157 14.21 11.79 -1.44
C ARG A 157 15.43 11.45 -0.59
N ALA A 158 16.44 12.32 -0.60
CA ALA A 158 17.68 12.08 0.16
C ALA A 158 17.43 12.04 1.68
N GLN A 159 16.62 12.96 2.20
CA GLN A 159 16.24 12.99 3.60
C GLN A 159 15.45 11.75 4.02
N LEU A 160 14.49 11.28 3.18
CA LEU A 160 13.77 10.05 3.40
C LEU A 160 14.74 8.87 3.56
N LEU A 161 15.62 8.65 2.57
CA LEU A 161 16.51 7.51 2.56
C LEU A 161 17.50 7.53 3.74
N GLN A 162 17.99 8.71 4.10
CA GLN A 162 18.82 8.89 5.29
C GLN A 162 18.06 8.57 6.59
N ALA A 163 16.82 9.02 6.71
CA ALA A 163 16.00 8.79 7.90
C ALA A 163 15.62 7.30 8.03
N VAL A 164 15.28 6.64 6.93
CA VAL A 164 15.01 5.20 6.87
C VAL A 164 16.25 4.39 7.27
N ALA A 165 17.41 4.71 6.69
CA ALA A 165 18.67 4.06 7.05
C ALA A 165 18.98 4.20 8.54
N ALA A 166 18.88 5.42 9.08
CA ALA A 166 19.13 5.68 10.48
C ALA A 166 18.16 4.94 11.42
N GLN A 167 16.89 4.77 11.02
CA GLN A 167 15.93 3.98 11.80
C GLN A 167 16.24 2.49 11.75
N ALA A 168 16.55 1.95 10.59
CA ALA A 168 16.93 0.55 10.43
C ALA A 168 18.22 0.20 11.21
N GLU A 169 19.21 1.10 11.20
CA GLU A 169 20.45 0.95 11.98
C GLU A 169 20.23 0.97 13.51
N ARG A 170 19.33 1.83 13.99
CA ARG A 170 18.98 1.86 15.44
C ARG A 170 18.23 0.60 15.88
N ALA A 171 17.50 -0.03 15.00
CA ALA A 171 16.66 -1.18 15.32
C ALA A 171 17.41 -2.53 15.19
N GLY A 172 18.46 -2.59 14.38
CA GLY A 172 19.24 -3.81 14.14
C GLY A 172 20.70 -3.50 13.80
N GLY A 173 21.61 -4.38 14.23
CA GLY A 173 23.03 -4.32 13.84
C GLY A 173 23.27 -4.66 12.37
N PRO A 174 24.53 -4.68 11.92
CA PRO A 174 24.90 -5.11 10.57
C PRO A 174 24.34 -6.50 10.25
N GLY A 175 23.75 -6.66 9.06
CA GLY A 175 23.07 -7.90 8.63
C GLY A 175 21.63 -8.06 9.17
N GLN A 176 21.16 -7.17 10.04
CA GLN A 176 19.82 -7.23 10.66
C GLN A 176 18.96 -6.00 10.39
N ARG A 177 19.42 -5.07 9.57
CA ARG A 177 18.69 -3.86 9.23
C ARG A 177 17.51 -4.19 8.32
N LEU A 178 16.29 -3.97 8.81
CA LEU A 178 15.07 -4.30 8.10
C LEU A 178 14.33 -3.04 7.64
N ALA A 179 13.78 -3.10 6.43
CA ALA A 179 12.75 -2.18 5.97
C ALA A 179 11.50 -2.98 5.57
N LEU A 180 10.32 -2.50 5.96
CA LEU A 180 9.04 -3.09 5.58
C LEU A 180 8.26 -2.05 4.80
N VAL A 181 7.82 -2.40 3.59
CA VAL A 181 7.02 -1.53 2.72
C VAL A 181 5.61 -2.10 2.58
N PHE A 182 4.61 -1.35 3.01
CA PHE A 182 3.20 -1.69 2.81
C PHE A 182 2.61 -0.93 1.62
N VAL A 183 1.88 -1.63 0.74
CA VAL A 183 1.12 -1.03 -0.37
C VAL A 183 -0.35 -1.38 -0.19
N HIS A 184 -1.16 -0.36 0.06
CA HIS A 184 -2.58 -0.54 0.38
C HIS A 184 -3.44 -0.93 -0.81
N GLY A 185 -4.64 -1.43 -0.51
CA GLY A 185 -5.65 -1.84 -1.47
C GLY A 185 -6.60 -0.73 -1.92
N PHE A 186 -7.72 -1.18 -2.50
CA PHE A 186 -8.85 -0.36 -2.90
C PHE A 186 -9.51 0.34 -1.71
N ASN A 187 -10.11 1.51 -1.93
CA ASN A 187 -10.90 2.28 -0.96
C ASN A 187 -10.15 2.65 0.32
N VAL A 188 -8.84 2.90 0.22
CA VAL A 188 -7.98 3.26 1.36
C VAL A 188 -7.42 4.65 1.16
N GLY A 189 -7.55 5.51 2.19
CA GLY A 189 -6.97 6.84 2.25
C GLY A 189 -5.48 6.84 2.64
N PHE A 190 -4.87 8.03 2.58
CA PHE A 190 -3.49 8.20 3.02
C PHE A 190 -3.34 7.91 4.51
N ASP A 191 -4.22 8.49 5.34
CA ASP A 191 -4.20 8.33 6.79
C ASP A 191 -4.45 6.87 7.19
N ASP A 192 -5.37 6.19 6.48
CA ASP A 192 -5.66 4.77 6.68
C ASP A 192 -4.45 3.87 6.40
N ALA A 193 -3.72 4.17 5.33
CA ALA A 193 -2.49 3.46 4.99
C ALA A 193 -1.40 3.68 6.06
N ALA A 194 -1.29 4.90 6.58
CA ALA A 194 -0.36 5.24 7.68
C ALA A 194 -0.73 4.49 8.96
N PHE A 195 -2.01 4.51 9.36
CA PHE A 195 -2.49 3.79 10.55
C PHE A 195 -2.28 2.29 10.43
N ARG A 196 -2.59 1.71 9.26
CA ARG A 196 -2.39 0.28 9.02
C ARG A 196 -0.92 -0.13 9.10
N THR A 197 -0.03 0.69 8.56
CA THR A 197 1.40 0.41 8.63
C THR A 197 1.94 0.52 10.05
N ALA A 198 1.49 1.52 10.80
CA ALA A 198 1.85 1.70 12.19
C ALA A 198 1.34 0.55 13.07
N GLN A 199 0.05 0.17 12.90
CA GLN A 199 -0.59 -0.93 13.61
C GLN A 199 0.13 -2.25 13.34
N MET A 200 0.32 -2.63 12.05
CA MET A 200 1.02 -3.86 11.69
C MET A 200 2.43 -3.89 12.30
N SER A 201 3.19 -2.79 12.20
CA SER A 201 4.54 -2.70 12.76
C SER A 201 4.55 -2.84 14.29
N TYR A 202 3.58 -2.23 14.96
CA TYR A 202 3.43 -2.32 16.41
C TYR A 202 3.08 -3.73 16.85
N ASP A 203 2.08 -4.34 16.23
CA ASP A 203 1.53 -5.65 16.56
C ASP A 203 2.51 -6.80 16.37
N ILE A 204 3.29 -6.77 15.29
CA ILE A 204 4.32 -7.80 15.08
C ILE A 204 5.63 -7.49 15.80
N GLY A 205 5.70 -6.39 16.57
CA GLY A 205 6.92 -5.96 17.25
C GLY A 205 8.06 -5.67 16.27
N PHE A 206 7.76 -5.09 15.12
CA PHE A 206 8.72 -4.89 14.03
C PHE A 206 9.93 -4.06 14.45
N LYS A 207 11.11 -4.61 14.31
CA LYS A 207 12.38 -3.95 14.59
C LYS A 207 13.03 -3.54 13.26
N GLY A 208 12.70 -2.33 12.78
CA GLY A 208 13.18 -1.82 11.50
C GLY A 208 12.56 -0.50 11.14
N ALA A 209 12.64 -0.13 9.88
CA ALA A 209 12.00 1.05 9.32
C ALA A 209 10.71 0.64 8.59
N PRO A 210 9.52 0.95 9.14
CA PRO A 210 8.26 0.74 8.44
C PRO A 210 7.97 1.88 7.46
N LEU A 211 7.57 1.51 6.24
CA LEU A 211 7.21 2.42 5.17
C LEU A 211 5.87 2.02 4.57
N PHE A 212 5.20 2.97 3.93
CA PHE A 212 4.07 2.66 3.03
C PHE A 212 4.16 3.45 1.73
N TYR A 213 3.53 2.90 0.70
CA TYR A 213 3.24 3.63 -0.51
C TYR A 213 1.74 3.87 -0.61
N SER A 214 1.34 5.14 -0.71
CA SER A 214 -0.07 5.50 -0.84
C SER A 214 -0.39 6.00 -2.25
N TRP A 215 -1.04 5.14 -3.05
CA TRP A 215 -1.54 5.51 -4.36
C TRP A 215 -2.93 6.17 -4.26
N PRO A 216 -3.36 7.02 -5.24
CA PRO A 216 -4.55 7.86 -5.13
C PRO A 216 -5.87 7.10 -5.35
N SER A 217 -6.19 6.11 -4.49
CA SER A 217 -7.51 5.49 -4.40
C SER A 217 -8.56 6.52 -4.04
N HIS A 218 -9.77 6.40 -4.64
CA HIS A 218 -10.86 7.36 -4.52
C HIS A 218 -11.54 7.37 -3.14
N GLN A 219 -11.27 6.40 -2.28
CA GLN A 219 -11.96 6.24 -0.99
C GLN A 219 -13.50 6.15 -1.14
N ASN A 220 -13.95 5.54 -2.22
CA ASN A 220 -15.35 5.35 -2.55
C ASN A 220 -15.55 3.96 -3.18
N VAL A 221 -16.46 3.18 -2.61
CA VAL A 221 -16.76 1.82 -3.04
C VAL A 221 -17.27 1.73 -4.48
N LEU A 222 -17.89 2.80 -5.00
CA LEU A 222 -18.37 2.85 -6.37
C LEU A 222 -17.27 3.09 -7.40
N SER A 223 -16.07 3.46 -6.95
CA SER A 223 -14.95 3.81 -7.82
C SER A 223 -14.01 2.64 -8.12
N TYR A 224 -14.44 1.38 -7.93
CA TYR A 224 -13.59 0.20 -8.10
C TYR A 224 -12.89 0.14 -9.47
N LEU A 225 -13.63 0.36 -10.57
CA LEU A 225 -13.05 0.34 -11.92
C LEU A 225 -12.08 1.50 -12.15
N ALA A 226 -12.41 2.69 -11.65
CA ALA A 226 -11.55 3.87 -11.74
C ALA A 226 -10.26 3.68 -10.91
N ASP A 227 -10.36 3.06 -9.73
CA ASP A 227 -9.21 2.72 -8.90
C ASP A 227 -8.32 1.66 -9.57
N GLY A 228 -8.90 0.72 -10.32
CA GLY A 228 -8.15 -0.22 -11.15
C GLY A 228 -7.27 0.48 -12.19
N GLN A 229 -7.78 1.52 -12.85
CA GLN A 229 -6.97 2.35 -13.76
C GLN A 229 -5.91 3.17 -13.02
N ARG A 230 -6.24 3.70 -11.84
CA ARG A 230 -5.30 4.51 -11.03
C ARG A 230 -4.13 3.74 -10.49
N ILE A 231 -4.33 2.52 -10.02
CA ILE A 231 -3.22 1.69 -9.56
C ILE A 231 -2.27 1.34 -10.72
N ASP A 232 -2.82 1.08 -11.92
CA ASP A 232 -2.01 0.83 -13.11
C ASP A 232 -1.22 2.07 -13.53
N GLN A 233 -1.82 3.26 -13.50
CA GLN A 233 -1.14 4.54 -13.74
C GLN A 233 -0.08 4.86 -12.68
N SER A 234 -0.27 4.42 -11.44
CA SER A 234 0.68 4.62 -10.35
C SER A 234 1.89 3.68 -10.43
N ARG A 235 1.84 2.61 -11.23
CA ARG A 235 2.89 1.59 -11.34
C ARG A 235 4.31 2.15 -11.55
N PRO A 236 4.56 3.10 -12.46
CA PRO A 236 5.92 3.64 -12.65
C PRO A 236 6.46 4.33 -11.39
N LEU A 237 5.58 4.99 -10.62
CA LEU A 237 5.95 5.68 -9.39
C LEU A 237 6.13 4.69 -8.23
N ILE A 238 5.33 3.62 -8.17
CA ILE A 238 5.55 2.49 -7.25
C ILE A 238 6.91 1.85 -7.54
N LYS A 239 7.22 1.56 -8.81
CA LYS A 239 8.52 0.99 -9.22
C LYS A 239 9.67 1.89 -8.76
N ARG A 240 9.59 3.18 -9.04
CA ARG A 240 10.59 4.15 -8.62
C ARG A 240 10.77 4.18 -7.10
N PHE A 241 9.69 4.28 -6.34
CA PHE A 241 9.75 4.27 -4.88
C PHE A 241 10.36 3.00 -4.32
N LEU A 242 9.94 1.82 -4.80
CA LEU A 242 10.50 0.53 -4.38
C LEU A 242 11.99 0.42 -4.70
N SER A 243 12.41 0.80 -5.91
CA SER A 243 13.82 0.83 -6.29
C SER A 243 14.64 1.74 -5.37
N GLU A 244 14.16 2.96 -5.12
CA GLU A 244 14.82 3.92 -4.23
C GLU A 244 14.96 3.40 -2.79
N VAL A 245 13.93 2.75 -2.25
CA VAL A 245 13.97 2.15 -0.90
C VAL A 245 14.91 0.94 -0.89
N ILE A 246 14.82 0.05 -1.86
CA ILE A 246 15.67 -1.15 -1.93
C ILE A 246 17.15 -0.76 -1.98
N VAL A 247 17.51 0.24 -2.78
CA VAL A 247 18.91 0.65 -2.96
C VAL A 247 19.37 1.60 -1.86
N GLY A 248 18.55 2.63 -1.56
CA GLY A 248 18.98 3.79 -0.77
C GLY A 248 18.76 3.67 0.74
N SER A 249 17.90 2.76 1.20
CA SER A 249 17.59 2.60 2.63
C SER A 249 18.71 1.98 3.46
N ARG A 250 19.75 1.42 2.81
CA ARG A 250 20.80 0.61 3.45
C ARG A 250 20.25 -0.54 4.31
N ALA A 251 18.99 -0.92 4.14
CA ALA A 251 18.46 -2.11 4.77
C ALA A 251 19.13 -3.36 4.19
N ASP A 252 19.48 -4.31 5.04
CA ASP A 252 20.04 -5.58 4.59
C ASP A 252 18.97 -6.46 3.95
N ARG A 253 17.73 -6.31 4.43
CA ARG A 253 16.56 -7.07 3.97
C ARG A 253 15.37 -6.14 3.82
N VAL A 254 14.71 -6.16 2.66
CA VAL A 254 13.46 -5.43 2.40
C VAL A 254 12.31 -6.44 2.34
N ILE A 255 11.25 -6.16 3.07
CA ILE A 255 10.03 -6.95 3.11
C ILE A 255 8.93 -6.10 2.49
N ILE A 256 8.19 -6.66 1.53
CA ILE A 256 7.10 -5.96 0.85
C ILE A 256 5.79 -6.67 1.15
N VAL A 257 4.82 -5.93 1.68
CA VAL A 257 3.44 -6.38 1.92
C VAL A 257 2.53 -5.62 0.99
N ALA A 258 1.90 -6.29 0.06
CA ALA A 258 0.93 -5.70 -0.85
C ALA A 258 -0.46 -6.30 -0.61
N HIS A 259 -1.47 -5.44 -0.50
CA HIS A 259 -2.83 -5.83 -0.17
C HIS A 259 -3.79 -5.58 -1.33
N SER A 260 -4.68 -6.55 -1.59
CA SER A 260 -5.81 -6.42 -2.51
C SER A 260 -5.40 -5.82 -3.87
N MET A 261 -6.06 -4.75 -4.33
CA MET A 261 -5.75 -4.05 -5.58
C MET A 261 -4.31 -3.48 -5.62
N GLY A 262 -3.70 -3.14 -4.46
CA GLY A 262 -2.31 -2.71 -4.39
C GLY A 262 -1.31 -3.74 -4.89
N THR A 263 -1.68 -5.02 -4.89
CA THR A 263 -0.84 -6.09 -5.44
C THR A 263 -0.66 -5.96 -6.95
N ARG A 264 -1.66 -5.44 -7.71
CA ARG A 264 -1.54 -5.22 -9.16
C ARG A 264 -0.34 -4.34 -9.49
N GLY A 265 -0.30 -3.14 -8.89
CA GLY A 265 0.79 -2.18 -9.11
C GLY A 265 2.13 -2.69 -8.60
N THR A 266 2.14 -3.35 -7.43
CA THR A 266 3.36 -3.84 -6.79
C THR A 266 4.02 -4.95 -7.60
N VAL A 267 3.29 -6.02 -7.95
CA VAL A 267 3.91 -7.15 -8.67
C VAL A 267 4.30 -6.78 -10.09
N ALA A 268 3.55 -5.89 -10.75
CA ALA A 268 3.91 -5.38 -12.06
C ALA A 268 5.19 -4.52 -11.98
N ALA A 269 5.29 -3.63 -10.98
CA ALA A 269 6.48 -2.83 -10.73
C ALA A 269 7.72 -3.69 -10.44
N LEU A 270 7.57 -4.72 -9.60
CA LEU A 270 8.66 -5.65 -9.29
C LEU A 270 9.07 -6.50 -10.49
N ALA A 271 8.11 -6.94 -11.31
CA ALA A 271 8.38 -7.68 -12.52
C ALA A 271 9.16 -6.87 -13.56
N GLU A 272 8.90 -5.56 -13.68
CA GLU A 272 9.69 -4.64 -14.49
C GLU A 272 11.08 -4.42 -13.88
N LEU A 273 11.14 -4.13 -12.57
CA LEU A 273 12.39 -3.92 -11.85
C LEU A 273 13.33 -5.11 -11.96
N SER A 274 12.79 -6.33 -11.92
CA SER A 274 13.58 -7.56 -12.05
C SER A 274 14.21 -7.76 -13.43
N GLN A 275 13.65 -7.15 -14.46
CA GLN A 275 14.20 -7.16 -15.81
C GLN A 275 15.25 -6.07 -16.02
N GLU A 276 15.00 -4.88 -15.47
CA GLU A 276 15.87 -3.73 -15.61
C GLU A 276 17.07 -3.79 -14.63
N HIS A 277 16.80 -4.24 -13.40
CA HIS A 277 17.74 -4.22 -12.27
C HIS A 277 17.62 -5.46 -11.39
N PRO A 278 18.00 -6.66 -11.88
CA PRO A 278 17.87 -7.91 -11.12
C PRO A 278 18.65 -7.91 -9.80
N GLU A 279 19.77 -7.19 -9.74
CA GLU A 279 20.58 -7.04 -8.52
C GLU A 279 19.85 -6.33 -7.38
N GLN A 280 18.91 -5.43 -7.71
CA GLN A 280 18.10 -4.77 -6.69
C GLN A 280 17.09 -5.73 -6.08
N THR A 281 16.44 -6.55 -6.90
CA THR A 281 15.42 -7.48 -6.42
C THR A 281 15.98 -8.58 -5.53
N ALA A 282 17.28 -8.91 -5.64
CA ALA A 282 17.95 -9.85 -4.75
C ALA A 282 18.00 -9.39 -3.27
N ARG A 283 17.77 -8.09 -2.99
CA ARG A 283 17.68 -7.55 -1.63
C ARG A 283 16.28 -7.66 -1.01
N ILE A 284 15.29 -8.10 -1.77
CA ILE A 284 13.94 -8.36 -1.27
C ILE A 284 13.95 -9.70 -0.56
N ALA A 285 13.79 -9.66 0.76
CA ALA A 285 13.81 -10.87 1.57
C ALA A 285 12.47 -11.63 1.54
N ALA A 286 11.35 -10.89 1.46
CA ALA A 286 10.02 -11.49 1.37
C ALA A 286 9.05 -10.57 0.61
N LEU A 287 8.17 -11.19 -0.16
CA LEU A 287 7.02 -10.57 -0.80
C LEU A 287 5.75 -11.24 -0.27
N ILE A 288 4.90 -10.47 0.38
CA ILE A 288 3.64 -10.94 0.97
C ILE A 288 2.49 -10.36 0.13
N LEU A 289 1.72 -11.24 -0.49
CA LEU A 289 0.53 -10.90 -1.28
C LEU A 289 -0.71 -11.26 -0.46
N ALA A 290 -1.31 -10.27 0.16
CA ALA A 290 -2.47 -10.44 1.02
C ALA A 290 -3.76 -10.18 0.25
N ALA A 291 -4.61 -11.19 0.10
CA ALA A 291 -5.87 -11.14 -0.65
C ALA A 291 -5.74 -10.48 -2.04
N PRO A 292 -4.77 -10.90 -2.88
CA PRO A 292 -4.45 -10.18 -4.12
C PRO A 292 -5.61 -10.16 -5.10
N ASP A 293 -6.02 -8.94 -5.48
CA ASP A 293 -7.04 -8.68 -6.48
C ASP A 293 -6.44 -8.57 -7.88
N ILE A 294 -5.90 -9.67 -8.34
CA ILE A 294 -5.34 -9.86 -9.69
C ILE A 294 -6.01 -11.08 -10.29
N GLN A 295 -6.42 -11.03 -11.54
CA GLN A 295 -6.94 -12.22 -12.20
C GLN A 295 -5.93 -13.37 -12.12
N ALA A 296 -6.34 -14.52 -11.57
CA ALA A 296 -5.47 -15.66 -11.32
C ALA A 296 -4.75 -16.16 -12.59
N ARG A 297 -5.44 -16.13 -13.75
CA ARG A 297 -4.85 -16.47 -15.04
C ARG A 297 -3.74 -15.50 -15.44
N ASN A 298 -3.99 -14.18 -15.35
CA ASN A 298 -2.97 -13.17 -15.67
C ASN A 298 -1.73 -13.32 -14.79
N PHE A 299 -1.94 -13.56 -13.49
CA PHE A 299 -0.84 -13.80 -12.55
C PHE A 299 -0.03 -15.03 -12.96
N ARG A 300 -0.71 -16.17 -13.24
CA ARG A 300 -0.07 -17.43 -13.65
C ARG A 300 0.80 -17.26 -14.90
N ASP A 301 0.21 -16.64 -15.94
CA ASP A 301 0.82 -16.63 -17.27
C ASP A 301 1.93 -15.58 -17.41
N ARG A 302 1.84 -14.45 -16.68
CA ARG A 302 2.72 -13.29 -16.89
C ARG A 302 3.58 -12.91 -15.69
N ILE A 303 3.09 -13.13 -14.45
CA ILE A 303 3.72 -12.60 -13.24
C ILE A 303 4.52 -13.68 -12.51
N ALA A 304 3.90 -14.81 -12.20
CA ALA A 304 4.53 -15.89 -11.44
C ALA A 304 5.89 -16.35 -12.02
N PRO A 305 6.07 -16.50 -13.35
CA PRO A 305 7.36 -16.87 -13.92
C PRO A 305 8.45 -15.82 -13.68
N ARG A 306 8.07 -14.54 -13.56
CA ARG A 306 9.03 -13.45 -13.29
C ARG A 306 9.40 -13.41 -11.80
N LEU A 307 8.43 -13.53 -10.90
CA LEU A 307 8.69 -13.62 -9.46
C LEU A 307 9.57 -14.82 -9.11
N ARG A 308 9.34 -15.96 -9.75
CA ARG A 308 10.18 -17.15 -9.58
C ARG A 308 11.65 -16.88 -9.95
N ARG A 309 11.91 -16.17 -11.05
CA ARG A 309 13.28 -15.79 -11.45
C ARG A 309 13.96 -14.84 -10.47
N MET A 310 13.20 -14.04 -9.73
CA MET A 310 13.74 -13.18 -8.68
C MET A 310 14.23 -13.95 -7.46
N ALA A 311 13.83 -15.22 -7.31
CA ALA A 311 14.12 -16.06 -6.13
C ALA A 311 13.68 -15.42 -4.80
N VAL A 312 12.68 -14.53 -4.81
CA VAL A 312 12.13 -13.88 -3.62
C VAL A 312 11.18 -14.83 -2.93
N ALA A 313 11.35 -15.03 -1.62
CA ALA A 313 10.39 -15.78 -0.81
C ALA A 313 9.00 -15.10 -0.88
N THR A 314 8.09 -15.70 -1.63
CA THR A 314 6.76 -15.13 -1.87
C THR A 314 5.70 -15.92 -1.13
N THR A 315 4.88 -15.23 -0.34
CA THR A 315 3.73 -15.82 0.37
C THR A 315 2.44 -15.21 -0.17
N LEU A 316 1.51 -16.07 -0.56
CA LEU A 316 0.15 -15.75 -0.98
C LEU A 316 -0.81 -16.10 0.16
N TYR A 317 -1.56 -15.13 0.65
CA TYR A 317 -2.74 -15.35 1.49
C TYR A 317 -4.00 -15.19 0.66
N ALA A 318 -4.86 -16.21 0.68
CA ALA A 318 -6.10 -16.24 -0.06
C ALA A 318 -7.25 -16.74 0.83
N SER A 319 -8.50 -16.37 0.50
CA SER A 319 -9.68 -16.73 1.29
C SER A 319 -10.93 -16.83 0.43
N SER A 320 -11.77 -17.83 0.69
CA SER A 320 -13.10 -17.93 0.07
C SER A 320 -14.12 -16.97 0.70
N GLU A 321 -13.83 -16.44 1.88
CA GLU A 321 -14.71 -15.56 2.66
C GLU A 321 -14.44 -14.07 2.43
N ASP A 322 -13.50 -13.70 1.54
CA ASP A 322 -13.19 -12.30 1.24
C ASP A 322 -14.28 -11.67 0.38
N VAL A 323 -15.12 -10.85 1.03
CA VAL A 323 -16.29 -10.21 0.43
C VAL A 323 -15.90 -9.24 -0.69
N ALA A 324 -14.74 -8.56 -0.60
CA ALA A 324 -14.32 -7.63 -1.63
C ALA A 324 -13.86 -8.37 -2.89
N LEU A 325 -13.19 -9.51 -2.74
CA LEU A 325 -12.82 -10.37 -3.88
C LEU A 325 -14.04 -11.04 -4.51
N GLN A 326 -15.06 -11.37 -3.70
CA GLN A 326 -16.34 -11.83 -4.24
C GLN A 326 -17.02 -10.75 -5.09
N ALA A 327 -17.01 -9.49 -4.64
CA ALA A 327 -17.50 -8.35 -5.42
C ALA A 327 -16.65 -8.10 -6.67
N SER A 328 -15.32 -8.21 -6.58
CA SER A 328 -14.40 -8.15 -7.71
C SER A 328 -14.75 -9.17 -8.80
N TYR A 329 -15.10 -10.40 -8.42
CA TYR A 329 -15.55 -11.43 -9.37
C TYR A 329 -16.81 -11.00 -10.15
N GLN A 330 -17.78 -10.37 -9.47
CA GLN A 330 -19.00 -9.90 -10.16
C GLN A 330 -18.70 -8.84 -11.23
N VAL A 331 -17.67 -8.02 -11.01
CA VAL A 331 -17.28 -6.95 -11.94
C VAL A 331 -16.41 -7.49 -13.08
N ASN A 332 -15.46 -8.37 -12.77
CA ASN A 332 -14.42 -8.80 -13.69
C ASN A 332 -14.76 -10.11 -14.42
N GLY A 333 -15.78 -10.86 -13.99
CA GLY A 333 -16.17 -12.16 -14.54
C GLY A 333 -15.09 -13.25 -14.37
N ALA A 334 -14.11 -13.03 -13.48
CA ALA A 334 -12.98 -13.92 -13.27
C ALA A 334 -12.53 -13.94 -11.80
N TYR A 335 -12.12 -15.11 -11.31
CA TYR A 335 -11.60 -15.23 -9.96
C TYR A 335 -10.27 -14.47 -9.79
N ALA A 336 -10.20 -13.70 -8.73
CA ALA A 336 -8.96 -13.10 -8.28
C ALA A 336 -8.03 -14.15 -7.67
N LEU A 337 -6.72 -13.91 -7.69
CA LEU A 337 -5.71 -14.78 -7.12
C LEU A 337 -5.92 -15.04 -5.62
N GLY A 338 -6.44 -14.06 -4.90
CA GLY A 338 -6.76 -14.15 -3.47
C GLY A 338 -8.10 -14.83 -3.15
N ASP A 339 -8.89 -15.24 -4.16
CA ASP A 339 -10.19 -15.88 -3.99
C ASP A 339 -10.08 -17.40 -4.15
N THR A 340 -10.34 -18.14 -3.07
CA THR A 340 -10.20 -19.61 -3.06
C THR A 340 -11.49 -20.35 -3.41
N ARG A 341 -12.58 -19.68 -3.79
CA ARG A 341 -13.85 -20.35 -4.15
C ARG A 341 -13.72 -21.31 -5.35
N ALA A 342 -12.76 -21.06 -6.24
CA ALA A 342 -12.39 -21.98 -7.32
C ALA A 342 -11.17 -22.85 -6.99
N GLY A 343 -10.79 -22.96 -5.72
CA GLY A 343 -9.57 -23.60 -5.26
C GLY A 343 -8.41 -22.62 -5.10
N ILE A 344 -7.46 -22.94 -4.23
CA ILE A 344 -6.30 -22.11 -3.98
C ILE A 344 -5.27 -22.23 -5.12
N SER A 345 -4.81 -21.10 -5.63
CA SER A 345 -3.77 -21.06 -6.66
C SER A 345 -2.41 -21.42 -6.05
N ARG A 346 -1.67 -22.30 -6.71
CA ARG A 346 -0.34 -22.74 -6.30
C ARG A 346 0.68 -22.47 -7.39
N PHE A 347 1.85 -22.01 -7.00
CA PHE A 347 2.95 -21.71 -7.91
C PHE A 347 4.26 -22.22 -7.32
N GLU A 348 5.12 -22.72 -8.17
CA GLU A 348 6.47 -23.16 -7.74
C GLU A 348 7.26 -21.99 -7.17
N GLY A 349 7.90 -22.20 -6.01
CA GLY A 349 8.65 -21.17 -5.30
C GLY A 349 7.79 -20.17 -4.50
N MET A 350 6.47 -20.43 -4.37
CA MET A 350 5.56 -19.60 -3.58
C MET A 350 4.84 -20.44 -2.51
N ASP A 351 4.71 -19.87 -1.32
CA ASP A 351 3.89 -20.43 -0.25
C ASP A 351 2.46 -19.92 -0.38
N SER A 352 1.54 -20.80 -0.78
CA SER A 352 0.11 -20.48 -0.83
C SER A 352 -0.56 -20.89 0.48
N ILE A 353 -1.21 -19.93 1.15
CA ILE A 353 -1.84 -20.10 2.46
C ILE A 353 -3.33 -19.79 2.33
N ASP A 354 -4.17 -20.78 2.57
CA ASP A 354 -5.61 -20.59 2.75
C ASP A 354 -5.87 -20.01 4.14
N ALA A 355 -6.28 -18.76 4.17
CA ALA A 355 -6.61 -18.01 5.38
C ALA A 355 -8.12 -17.92 5.66
N THR A 356 -8.94 -18.71 4.98
CA THR A 356 -10.41 -18.70 5.13
C THR A 356 -10.83 -18.86 6.60
N ARG A 357 -10.15 -19.74 7.35
CA ARG A 357 -10.43 -19.99 8.77
C ARG A 357 -9.92 -18.89 9.70
N ALA A 358 -9.00 -18.06 9.26
CA ALA A 358 -8.43 -16.97 10.07
C ALA A 358 -9.39 -15.78 10.29
N GLY A 359 -10.57 -15.82 9.70
CA GLY A 359 -11.60 -14.80 9.81
C GLY A 359 -11.72 -13.94 8.55
N THR A 360 -12.88 -13.31 8.39
CA THR A 360 -13.30 -12.62 7.17
C THR A 360 -12.65 -11.24 6.95
N SER A 361 -11.74 -10.83 7.81
CA SER A 361 -11.15 -9.50 7.80
C SER A 361 -9.71 -9.56 7.34
N PHE A 362 -9.50 -9.58 6.03
CA PHE A 362 -8.19 -9.37 5.42
C PHE A 362 -7.90 -7.86 5.37
N LEU A 363 -6.83 -7.43 6.01
CA LEU A 363 -6.16 -6.11 5.84
C LEU A 363 -7.08 -4.92 5.46
N GLY A 364 -8.28 -4.82 6.07
CA GLY A 364 -9.08 -3.59 5.96
C GLY A 364 -10.27 -3.60 5.01
N HIS A 365 -10.70 -4.73 4.47
CA HIS A 365 -12.01 -4.81 3.80
C HIS A 365 -13.19 -4.75 4.79
N SER A 366 -12.94 -4.77 6.09
CA SER A 366 -13.93 -4.45 7.12
C SER A 366 -13.36 -3.42 8.11
N ALA A 367 -14.26 -2.60 8.68
CA ALA A 367 -13.92 -1.59 9.71
C ALA A 367 -13.41 -2.19 11.03
N TYR A 368 -13.25 -3.52 11.14
CA TYR A 368 -13.05 -4.25 12.40
C TYR A 368 -11.78 -5.11 12.45
N GLY A 369 -10.65 -4.59 11.97
CA GLY A 369 -9.35 -5.16 12.31
C GLY A 369 -8.86 -6.31 11.43
N GLU A 370 -7.57 -6.56 11.49
CA GLU A 370 -6.90 -7.70 10.88
C GLU A 370 -7.03 -8.94 11.78
N SER A 371 -6.97 -10.11 11.16
CA SER A 371 -6.89 -11.35 11.91
C SER A 371 -5.59 -11.41 12.73
N PRO A 372 -5.65 -11.59 14.06
CA PRO A 372 -4.46 -11.80 14.88
C PRO A 372 -3.59 -12.99 14.40
N ALA A 373 -4.23 -14.01 13.83
CA ALA A 373 -3.54 -15.18 13.27
C ALA A 373 -2.71 -14.77 12.05
N LEU A 374 -3.25 -13.92 11.17
CA LEU A 374 -2.54 -13.41 10.00
C LEU A 374 -1.35 -12.55 10.41
N LEU A 375 -1.52 -11.62 11.36
CA LEU A 375 -0.43 -10.77 11.85
C LEU A 375 0.71 -11.58 12.48
N ARG A 376 0.36 -12.61 13.27
CA ARG A 376 1.32 -13.54 13.84
C ARG A 376 2.12 -14.26 12.75
N ASP A 377 1.44 -14.70 11.69
CA ASP A 377 2.09 -15.38 10.58
C ASP A 377 2.99 -14.43 9.77
N ILE A 378 2.54 -13.20 9.50
CA ILE A 378 3.36 -12.14 8.89
C ILE A 378 4.61 -11.86 9.74
N GLY A 379 4.46 -11.76 11.07
CA GLY A 379 5.59 -11.59 11.99
C GLY A 379 6.61 -12.72 11.85
N SER A 380 6.17 -13.97 11.64
CA SER A 380 7.05 -15.10 11.40
C SER A 380 7.77 -15.04 10.06
N ILE A 381 7.12 -14.54 9.00
CA ILE A 381 7.78 -14.29 7.71
C ILE A 381 8.87 -13.23 7.88
N VAL A 382 8.58 -12.14 8.58
CA VAL A 382 9.53 -11.08 8.89
C VAL A 382 10.75 -11.64 9.64
N ALA A 383 10.52 -12.56 10.58
CA ALA A 383 11.58 -13.28 11.30
C ALA A 383 12.33 -14.33 10.44
N GLY A 384 11.87 -14.57 9.20
CA GLY A 384 12.48 -15.56 8.31
C GLY A 384 12.11 -17.01 8.64
N THR A 385 11.02 -17.25 9.35
CA THR A 385 10.55 -18.59 9.74
C THR A 385 9.85 -19.27 8.55
N PRO A 386 10.35 -20.41 8.06
CA PRO A 386 9.71 -21.13 6.95
C PRO A 386 8.34 -21.70 7.38
N PRO A 387 7.39 -21.89 6.43
CA PRO A 387 6.03 -22.33 6.75
C PRO A 387 5.97 -23.62 7.59
N ALA A 388 6.83 -24.59 7.31
CA ALA A 388 6.88 -25.87 8.04
C ALA A 388 7.23 -25.72 9.54
N ARG A 389 7.76 -24.55 9.95
CA ARG A 389 8.10 -24.26 11.36
C ARG A 389 7.11 -23.30 12.03
N ARG A 390 6.02 -22.94 11.35
CA ARG A 390 4.95 -22.11 11.91
C ARG A 390 3.84 -23.01 12.44
N PRO A 391 3.66 -23.14 13.77
CA PRO A 391 2.80 -24.19 14.37
C PRO A 391 1.30 -24.04 14.07
N TRP A 392 0.87 -22.87 13.59
CA TRP A 392 -0.50 -22.59 13.17
C TRP A 392 -0.75 -22.85 11.68
N LEU A 393 0.25 -23.30 10.92
CA LEU A 393 0.09 -23.72 9.54
C LEU A 393 0.02 -25.24 9.44
N ARG A 394 -1.02 -25.75 8.76
CA ARG A 394 -1.13 -27.17 8.41
C ARG A 394 -1.13 -27.35 6.89
N ARG A 395 -0.58 -28.45 6.42
CA ARG A 395 -0.71 -28.87 5.02
C ARG A 395 -2.14 -29.31 4.74
N GLY A 396 -2.80 -28.67 3.75
CA GLY A 396 -4.07 -29.12 3.20
C GLY A 396 -3.90 -30.32 2.28
N ALA A 397 -5.00 -30.98 1.95
CA ALA A 397 -5.01 -32.13 1.05
C ALA A 397 -4.54 -31.78 -0.36
N ASP A 398 -4.76 -30.55 -0.80
CA ASP A 398 -4.30 -29.97 -2.06
C ASP A 398 -2.83 -29.55 -2.04
N GLY A 399 -2.14 -29.71 -0.88
CA GLY A 399 -0.74 -29.34 -0.67
C GLY A 399 -0.49 -27.85 -0.42
N ALA A 400 -1.52 -26.98 -0.37
CA ALA A 400 -1.41 -25.64 0.15
C ALA A 400 -1.27 -25.66 1.69
N TRP A 401 -0.91 -24.51 2.27
CA TRP A 401 -0.98 -24.33 3.70
C TRP A 401 -2.36 -23.82 4.11
N VAL A 402 -2.84 -24.22 5.25
CA VAL A 402 -4.08 -23.71 5.88
C VAL A 402 -3.70 -22.99 7.17
N LEU A 403 -4.10 -21.73 7.29
CA LEU A 403 -3.90 -20.92 8.50
C LEU A 403 -5.00 -21.24 9.51
N GLU A 404 -4.63 -21.83 10.64
CA GLU A 404 -5.55 -22.15 11.70
C GLU A 404 -5.57 -21.07 12.79
N VAL A 405 -6.75 -20.81 13.34
CA VAL A 405 -6.90 -19.95 14.51
C VAL A 405 -6.58 -20.78 15.74
N VAL A 406 -5.44 -20.53 16.34
CA VAL A 406 -5.12 -21.08 17.67
C VAL A 406 -5.98 -20.31 18.68
N ARG A 407 -6.91 -21.01 19.31
CA ARG A 407 -7.75 -20.47 20.38
C ARG A 407 -6.97 -20.26 21.67
#